data_9c09dd9830a83a2f6b7cd6ac2eafc355
#
_entry.id   9c09dd9830a83a2f6b7cd6ac2eafc355
#
_cell.length_a   1.000
_cell.length_b   1.000
_cell.length_c   1.000
_cell.angle_alpha   90.00
_cell.angle_beta   90.00
_cell.angle_gamma   90.00
#
_symmetry.space_group_name_H-M   'P 1'
#
loop_
_entity.id
_entity.type
_entity.pdbx_description
1 polymer ?
#
loop_
_entity_poly.entity_id
_entity_poly.type
_entity_poly.pdbx_seq_one_letter_code
_entity_poly.pdbx_strand_id
1 'polypeptide(L)'
;FPPELIAELEKRCGKRVIGNKSASGTEIIEELGEEEINTGAMIVYTSADSVLQICGNEETFDLQNLYRCCEIAREITLKDEWRVGRVIARPYVGKKKGEFRRTSNRHDYALKPTGLTALNALKDNGLDVIGVGKINDIFCGEGITKTYHSDSSVHGMEQTIQICKEDFRGLCFVNLVDFDALWGHRRNVEGYGKEIEKFDKNLGVLLEELREDDLLILTADHGNDPTYSGTDHTREYVPFLAYSKTMKEGGALENEDTFSVIGASVADNFDVKMPEETIGHSILEKLC
;
A
#
# COMPACT_ATOMS: atom_id res chain seq x y z
N PHE A 1 -6.99 -19.86 7.80
CA PHE A 1 -7.59 -19.02 8.87
C PHE A 1 -8.16 -19.93 9.97
N PRO A 2 -8.28 -19.40 11.23
CA PRO A 2 -8.83 -20.16 12.35
C PRO A 2 -10.27 -20.62 12.11
N PRO A 3 -10.68 -21.80 12.61
CA PRO A 3 -12.04 -22.30 12.43
C PRO A 3 -13.14 -21.34 12.94
N GLU A 4 -12.86 -20.61 14.01
CA GLU A 4 -13.77 -19.65 14.62
C GLU A 4 -14.05 -18.46 13.71
N LEU A 5 -13.01 -17.94 13.03
CA LEU A 5 -13.15 -16.89 12.02
C LEU A 5 -13.99 -17.39 10.84
N ILE A 6 -13.69 -18.58 10.33
CA ILE A 6 -14.44 -19.17 9.21
C ILE A 6 -15.92 -19.37 9.59
N ALA A 7 -16.21 -19.90 10.77
CA ALA A 7 -17.58 -20.10 11.24
C ALA A 7 -18.36 -18.77 11.37
N GLU A 8 -17.72 -17.72 11.86
CA GLU A 8 -18.36 -16.40 11.96
C GLU A 8 -18.58 -15.79 10.57
N LEU A 9 -17.64 -16.00 9.64
CA LEU A 9 -17.77 -15.55 8.26
C LEU A 9 -18.94 -16.28 7.55
N GLU A 10 -19.03 -17.61 7.67
CA GLU A 10 -20.14 -18.41 7.13
C GLU A 10 -21.49 -17.95 7.67
N LYS A 11 -21.57 -17.78 8.99
CA LYS A 11 -22.80 -17.33 9.67
C LYS A 11 -23.26 -15.95 9.17
N ARG A 12 -22.37 -15.00 9.06
CA ARG A 12 -22.72 -13.63 8.66
C ARG A 12 -22.96 -13.47 7.16
N CYS A 13 -22.19 -14.17 6.33
CA CYS A 13 -22.36 -14.15 4.88
C CYS A 13 -23.52 -15.04 4.41
N GLY A 14 -23.92 -16.02 5.22
CA GLY A 14 -24.94 -17.02 4.84
C GLY A 14 -24.48 -18.00 3.75
N LYS A 15 -23.16 -18.24 3.67
CA LYS A 15 -22.54 -19.07 2.64
C LYS A 15 -21.47 -19.96 3.28
N ARG A 16 -21.40 -21.23 2.82
CA ARG A 16 -20.33 -22.15 3.22
C ARG A 16 -18.99 -21.69 2.65
N VAL A 17 -17.92 -21.78 3.43
CA VAL A 17 -16.56 -21.51 2.98
C VAL A 17 -15.93 -22.78 2.40
N ILE A 18 -15.25 -22.65 1.27
CA ILE A 18 -14.37 -23.64 0.69
C ILE A 18 -12.99 -23.05 0.46
N GLY A 19 -11.97 -23.89 0.42
CA GLY A 19 -10.57 -23.49 0.28
C GLY A 19 -9.89 -23.36 1.64
N ASN A 20 -9.89 -22.17 2.23
CA ASN A 20 -9.20 -21.83 3.48
C ASN A 20 -7.74 -22.32 3.54
N LYS A 21 -6.99 -22.02 2.48
CA LYS A 21 -5.57 -22.40 2.35
C LYS A 21 -4.75 -21.31 1.69
N SER A 22 -3.43 -21.43 1.74
CA SER A 22 -2.53 -20.59 0.95
C SER A 22 -2.55 -21.07 -0.51
N ALA A 23 -2.77 -20.16 -1.45
CA ALA A 23 -2.82 -20.46 -2.87
C ALA A 23 -2.61 -19.22 -3.75
N SER A 24 -2.27 -19.45 -5.02
CA SER A 24 -2.40 -18.43 -6.05
C SER A 24 -3.87 -18.26 -6.44
N GLY A 25 -4.31 -17.02 -6.67
CA GLY A 25 -5.71 -16.76 -7.03
C GLY A 25 -6.16 -17.35 -8.36
N THR A 26 -5.24 -17.66 -9.29
CA THR A 26 -5.55 -18.37 -10.54
C THR A 26 -5.70 -19.86 -10.31
N GLU A 27 -4.84 -20.45 -9.50
CA GLU A 27 -4.89 -21.88 -9.19
C GLU A 27 -6.13 -22.24 -8.39
N ILE A 28 -6.50 -21.44 -7.40
CA ILE A 28 -7.63 -21.75 -6.53
C ILE A 28 -8.98 -21.68 -7.25
N ILE A 29 -9.15 -20.75 -8.20
CA ILE A 29 -10.38 -20.72 -9.02
C ILE A 29 -10.44 -21.88 -10.00
N GLU A 30 -9.32 -22.34 -10.55
CA GLU A 30 -9.25 -23.55 -11.38
C GLU A 30 -9.56 -24.82 -10.57
N GLU A 31 -9.23 -24.86 -9.29
CA GLU A 31 -9.49 -25.98 -8.40
C GLU A 31 -10.92 -26.01 -7.87
N LEU A 32 -11.46 -24.88 -7.44
CA LEU A 32 -12.69 -24.77 -6.65
C LEU A 32 -13.84 -24.02 -7.36
N GLY A 33 -13.59 -23.44 -8.55
CA GLY A 33 -14.57 -22.61 -9.23
C GLY A 33 -15.84 -23.36 -9.65
N GLU A 34 -15.73 -24.62 -10.09
CA GLU A 34 -16.91 -25.45 -10.41
C GLU A 34 -17.71 -25.80 -9.15
N GLU A 35 -17.06 -26.08 -8.02
CA GLU A 35 -17.74 -26.32 -6.75
C GLU A 35 -18.47 -25.06 -6.27
N GLU A 36 -17.82 -23.89 -6.36
CA GLU A 36 -18.45 -22.60 -6.02
C GLU A 36 -19.70 -22.34 -6.85
N ILE A 37 -19.62 -22.49 -8.18
CA ILE A 37 -20.75 -22.27 -9.09
C ILE A 37 -21.92 -23.23 -8.78
N ASN A 38 -21.63 -24.51 -8.53
CA ASN A 38 -22.64 -25.50 -8.30
C ASN A 38 -23.29 -25.46 -6.92
N THR A 39 -22.58 -24.98 -5.91
CA THR A 39 -23.04 -25.01 -4.50
C THR A 39 -23.37 -23.63 -3.94
N GLY A 40 -22.93 -22.56 -4.61
CA GLY A 40 -23.01 -21.19 -4.08
C GLY A 40 -22.09 -20.93 -2.89
N ALA A 41 -21.10 -21.82 -2.66
CA ALA A 41 -20.09 -21.67 -1.62
C ALA A 41 -19.18 -20.46 -1.90
N MET A 42 -18.45 -20.02 -0.90
CA MET A 42 -17.53 -18.88 -0.98
C MET A 42 -16.08 -19.38 -0.93
N ILE A 43 -15.29 -19.12 -1.96
CA ILE A 43 -13.87 -19.49 -1.98
C ILE A 43 -13.10 -18.48 -1.13
N VAL A 44 -12.53 -18.94 0.00
CA VAL A 44 -11.65 -18.14 0.88
C VAL A 44 -10.24 -18.70 0.82
N TYR A 45 -9.25 -17.83 0.67
CA TYR A 45 -7.84 -18.21 0.64
C TYR A 45 -6.92 -17.09 1.09
N THR A 46 -5.66 -17.38 1.27
CA THR A 46 -4.60 -16.39 1.55
C THR A 46 -3.43 -16.54 0.57
N SER A 47 -2.54 -15.57 0.56
CA SER A 47 -1.23 -15.62 -0.09
C SER A 47 -0.14 -15.35 0.94
N ALA A 48 1.09 -15.06 0.52
CA ALA A 48 2.20 -14.79 1.41
C ALA A 48 1.99 -13.56 2.33
N ASP A 49 1.21 -12.58 1.84
CA ASP A 49 0.88 -11.37 2.61
C ASP A 49 -0.20 -11.62 3.67
N SER A 50 -0.34 -10.70 4.63
CA SER A 50 -1.43 -10.70 5.62
C SER A 50 -2.75 -10.27 4.98
N VAL A 51 -3.33 -11.14 4.14
CA VAL A 51 -4.53 -10.87 3.37
C VAL A 51 -5.55 -11.99 3.47
N LEU A 52 -6.83 -11.65 3.57
CA LEU A 52 -7.94 -12.57 3.39
C LEU A 52 -8.58 -12.28 2.03
N GLN A 53 -8.58 -13.27 1.16
CA GLN A 53 -9.10 -13.12 -0.20
C GLN A 53 -10.34 -13.97 -0.40
N ILE A 54 -11.36 -13.39 -1.04
CA ILE A 54 -12.61 -14.06 -1.36
C ILE A 54 -12.79 -14.01 -2.87
N CYS A 55 -12.89 -15.19 -3.51
CA CYS A 55 -13.30 -15.30 -4.91
C CYS A 55 -14.80 -15.59 -5.00
N GLY A 56 -15.42 -15.01 -6.03
CA GLY A 56 -16.80 -15.26 -6.40
C GLY A 56 -16.99 -15.05 -7.91
N ASN A 57 -17.75 -15.95 -8.54
CA ASN A 57 -18.09 -15.82 -9.96
C ASN A 57 -19.14 -14.70 -10.14
N GLU A 58 -18.88 -13.76 -11.03
CA GLU A 58 -19.77 -12.60 -11.22
C GLU A 58 -21.20 -12.97 -11.65
N GLU A 59 -21.37 -14.08 -12.38
CA GLU A 59 -22.67 -14.49 -12.89
C GLU A 59 -23.49 -15.28 -11.85
N THR A 60 -22.83 -16.12 -11.03
CA THR A 60 -23.50 -17.08 -10.13
C THR A 60 -23.46 -16.66 -8.67
N PHE A 61 -22.37 -16.05 -8.22
CA PHE A 61 -22.24 -15.53 -6.86
C PHE A 61 -22.81 -14.10 -6.74
N ASP A 62 -22.81 -13.37 -7.83
CA ASP A 62 -23.12 -11.95 -7.94
C ASP A 62 -22.06 -11.02 -7.35
N LEU A 63 -21.66 -10.02 -8.13
CA LEU A 63 -20.58 -9.10 -7.77
C LEU A 63 -20.88 -8.29 -6.49
N GLN A 64 -22.12 -7.82 -6.35
CA GLN A 64 -22.53 -7.04 -5.17
C GLN A 64 -22.54 -7.93 -3.91
N ASN A 65 -22.94 -9.18 -4.06
CA ASN A 65 -22.91 -10.13 -2.96
C ASN A 65 -21.48 -10.51 -2.55
N LEU A 66 -20.53 -10.57 -3.51
CA LEU A 66 -19.11 -10.73 -3.23
C LEU A 66 -18.58 -9.54 -2.41
N TYR A 67 -18.90 -8.32 -2.82
CA TYR A 67 -18.49 -7.12 -2.09
C TYR A 67 -19.06 -7.08 -0.68
N ARG A 68 -20.35 -7.39 -0.52
CA ARG A 68 -20.98 -7.50 0.80
C ARG A 68 -20.29 -8.53 1.71
N CYS A 69 -19.91 -9.69 1.16
CA CYS A 69 -19.15 -10.69 1.92
C CYS A 69 -17.76 -10.18 2.33
N CYS A 70 -17.09 -9.42 1.47
CA CYS A 70 -15.80 -8.82 1.78
C CYS A 70 -15.91 -7.69 2.83
N GLU A 71 -16.97 -6.89 2.81
CA GLU A 71 -17.26 -5.91 3.86
C GLU A 71 -17.49 -6.58 5.21
N ILE A 72 -18.28 -7.65 5.24
CA ILE A 72 -18.49 -8.47 6.45
C ILE A 72 -17.16 -9.06 6.92
N ALA A 73 -16.35 -9.61 6.01
CA ALA A 73 -15.02 -10.14 6.34
C ALA A 73 -14.11 -9.04 6.91
N ARG A 74 -14.15 -7.81 6.35
CA ARG A 74 -13.39 -6.67 6.87
C ARG A 74 -13.81 -6.32 8.30
N GLU A 75 -15.12 -6.26 8.59
CA GLU A 75 -15.62 -6.00 9.94
C GLU A 75 -15.18 -7.09 10.95
N ILE A 76 -15.29 -8.36 10.58
CA ILE A 76 -14.87 -9.48 11.42
C ILE A 76 -13.37 -9.40 11.72
N THR A 77 -12.56 -9.09 10.72
CA THR A 77 -11.11 -9.05 10.81
C THR A 77 -10.54 -7.73 11.38
N LEU A 78 -11.39 -6.86 11.92
CA LEU A 78 -10.97 -5.74 12.79
C LEU A 78 -10.64 -6.20 14.21
N LYS A 79 -11.14 -7.37 14.65
CA LYS A 79 -10.81 -7.93 15.96
C LYS A 79 -9.31 -8.27 16.02
N ASP A 80 -8.67 -7.97 17.16
CA ASP A 80 -7.22 -8.17 17.32
C ASP A 80 -6.78 -9.61 17.05
N GLU A 81 -7.56 -10.59 17.49
CA GLU A 81 -7.30 -12.01 17.31
C GLU A 81 -7.34 -12.50 15.85
N TRP A 82 -8.03 -11.76 14.98
CA TRP A 82 -8.25 -12.11 13.56
C TRP A 82 -7.80 -11.01 12.60
N ARG A 83 -7.02 -10.06 13.07
CA ARG A 83 -6.63 -8.89 12.29
C ARG A 83 -5.81 -9.26 11.06
N VAL A 84 -6.28 -8.86 9.88
CA VAL A 84 -5.54 -8.95 8.63
C VAL A 84 -5.38 -7.56 8.00
N GLY A 85 -4.29 -7.34 7.29
CA GLY A 85 -3.99 -6.06 6.66
C GLY A 85 -5.00 -5.68 5.58
N ARG A 86 -5.44 -6.63 4.77
CA ARG A 86 -6.44 -6.40 3.70
C ARG A 86 -7.40 -7.57 3.58
N VAL A 87 -8.65 -7.24 3.23
CA VAL A 87 -9.61 -8.18 2.64
C VAL A 87 -9.74 -7.83 1.16
N ILE A 88 -9.70 -8.82 0.28
CA ILE A 88 -9.68 -8.58 -1.17
C ILE A 88 -10.81 -9.37 -1.84
N ALA A 89 -11.69 -8.65 -2.53
CA ALA A 89 -12.63 -9.23 -3.47
C ALA A 89 -11.91 -9.62 -4.77
N ARG A 90 -12.02 -10.87 -5.17
CA ARG A 90 -11.42 -11.45 -6.38
C ARG A 90 -12.51 -12.01 -7.31
N PRO A 91 -13.25 -11.15 -8.01
CA PRO A 91 -14.26 -11.60 -8.95
C PRO A 91 -13.64 -12.31 -10.16
N TYR A 92 -14.36 -13.29 -10.68
CA TYR A 92 -13.98 -14.01 -11.88
C TYR A 92 -15.21 -14.38 -12.72
N VAL A 93 -14.98 -14.75 -13.98
CA VAL A 93 -15.99 -15.24 -14.92
C VAL A 93 -15.55 -16.58 -15.52
N GLY A 94 -16.46 -17.29 -16.17
CA GLY A 94 -16.26 -18.61 -16.74
C GLY A 94 -17.20 -19.64 -16.12
N LYS A 95 -17.43 -20.76 -16.83
CA LYS A 95 -18.44 -21.76 -16.43
C LYS A 95 -17.83 -23.08 -15.98
N LYS A 96 -16.59 -23.36 -16.39
CA LYS A 96 -15.89 -24.63 -16.08
C LYS A 96 -14.37 -24.39 -16.05
N LYS A 97 -13.68 -25.38 -15.51
CA LYS A 97 -12.22 -25.42 -15.48
C LYS A 97 -11.60 -25.19 -16.87
N GLY A 98 -10.58 -24.35 -16.92
CA GLY A 98 -9.90 -23.90 -18.15
C GLY A 98 -10.54 -22.68 -18.81
N GLU A 99 -11.73 -22.26 -18.38
CA GLU A 99 -12.41 -21.06 -18.87
C GLU A 99 -12.37 -19.90 -17.86
N PHE A 100 -11.95 -20.17 -16.61
CA PHE A 100 -11.99 -19.17 -15.55
C PHE A 100 -10.99 -18.03 -15.78
N ARG A 101 -11.47 -16.81 -15.66
CA ARG A 101 -10.67 -15.58 -15.81
C ARG A 101 -11.04 -14.58 -14.75
N ARG A 102 -10.04 -14.03 -14.05
CA ARG A 102 -10.24 -12.90 -13.14
C ARG A 102 -10.65 -11.66 -13.92
N THR A 103 -11.54 -10.87 -13.34
CA THR A 103 -12.00 -9.60 -13.93
C THR A 103 -11.26 -8.40 -13.34
N SER A 104 -11.48 -7.24 -13.90
CA SER A 104 -10.96 -5.96 -13.39
C SER A 104 -11.72 -5.44 -12.17
N ASN A 105 -12.86 -6.07 -11.80
CA ASN A 105 -13.71 -5.68 -10.67
C ASN A 105 -13.13 -6.11 -9.31
N ARG A 106 -11.82 -6.30 -9.21
CA ARG A 106 -11.12 -6.47 -7.94
C ARG A 106 -11.35 -5.26 -7.06
N HIS A 107 -11.63 -5.51 -5.77
CA HIS A 107 -11.74 -4.46 -4.77
C HIS A 107 -11.00 -4.84 -3.49
N ASP A 108 -10.18 -3.92 -2.97
CA ASP A 108 -9.38 -4.13 -1.77
C ASP A 108 -9.98 -3.32 -0.60
N TYR A 109 -10.25 -4.01 0.50
CA TYR A 109 -10.71 -3.42 1.76
C TYR A 109 -9.54 -3.39 2.73
N ALA A 110 -8.77 -2.30 2.71
CA ALA A 110 -7.61 -2.14 3.56
C ALA A 110 -8.00 -1.92 5.03
N LEU A 111 -7.08 -2.21 5.94
CA LEU A 111 -7.20 -1.83 7.33
C LEU A 111 -6.84 -0.34 7.43
N LYS A 112 -7.75 0.46 7.98
CA LYS A 112 -7.44 1.85 8.33
C LYS A 112 -6.31 1.89 9.35
N PRO A 113 -5.51 2.96 9.38
CA PRO A 113 -4.58 3.20 10.49
C PRO A 113 -5.29 3.04 11.84
N THR A 114 -4.63 2.40 12.79
CA THR A 114 -5.22 2.08 14.11
C THR A 114 -5.38 3.30 15.03
N GLY A 115 -4.74 4.41 14.67
CA GLY A 115 -4.80 5.69 15.35
C GLY A 115 -4.56 6.84 14.39
N LEU A 116 -4.53 8.04 14.91
CA LEU A 116 -4.18 9.24 14.15
C LEU A 116 -2.70 9.18 13.72
N THR A 117 -2.42 9.62 12.53
CA THR A 117 -1.08 9.66 11.95
C THR A 117 -0.61 11.10 11.74
N ALA A 118 0.65 11.28 11.32
CA ALA A 118 1.16 12.59 10.91
C ALA A 118 0.27 13.23 9.83
N LEU A 119 -0.31 12.42 8.92
CA LEU A 119 -1.19 12.93 7.87
C LEU A 119 -2.46 13.58 8.44
N ASN A 120 -3.05 12.97 9.47
CA ASN A 120 -4.20 13.55 10.16
C ASN A 120 -3.79 14.87 10.85
N ALA A 121 -2.66 14.87 11.57
CA ALA A 121 -2.17 16.06 12.26
C ALA A 121 -1.92 17.25 11.31
N LEU A 122 -1.30 16.99 10.16
CA LEU A 122 -1.07 18.02 9.13
C LEU A 122 -2.41 18.57 8.60
N LYS A 123 -3.32 17.68 8.18
CA LYS A 123 -4.64 18.06 7.65
C LYS A 123 -5.45 18.87 8.65
N ASP A 124 -5.49 18.42 9.91
CA ASP A 124 -6.25 19.09 10.97
C ASP A 124 -5.69 20.49 11.32
N ASN A 125 -4.41 20.73 10.99
CA ASN A 125 -3.78 22.05 11.05
C ASN A 125 -3.90 22.87 9.75
N GLY A 126 -4.75 22.46 8.82
CA GLY A 126 -5.05 23.19 7.59
C GLY A 126 -3.97 23.11 6.52
N LEU A 127 -3.08 22.13 6.62
CA LEU A 127 -2.05 21.87 5.62
C LEU A 127 -2.56 20.90 4.55
N ASP A 128 -2.04 21.05 3.34
CA ASP A 128 -2.30 20.09 2.28
C ASP A 128 -1.57 18.77 2.54
N VAL A 129 -2.25 17.66 2.30
CA VAL A 129 -1.68 16.32 2.31
C VAL A 129 -2.02 15.65 0.99
N ILE A 130 -1.09 15.72 0.06
CA ILE A 130 -1.25 15.24 -1.32
C ILE A 130 -0.64 13.84 -1.41
N GLY A 131 -1.47 12.85 -1.73
CA GLY A 131 -1.03 11.46 -1.94
C GLY A 131 -0.87 11.17 -3.43
N VAL A 132 0.30 10.65 -3.84
CA VAL A 132 0.56 10.17 -5.21
C VAL A 132 0.78 8.66 -5.20
N GLY A 133 0.23 7.97 -6.18
CA GLY A 133 0.30 6.51 -6.26
C GLY A 133 -0.67 5.82 -5.30
N LYS A 134 -0.19 4.88 -4.50
CA LYS A 134 -1.01 4.08 -3.58
C LYS A 134 -1.22 4.70 -2.20
N ILE A 135 -0.73 5.90 -1.94
CA ILE A 135 -0.79 6.51 -0.60
C ILE A 135 -2.23 6.60 -0.09
N ASN A 136 -3.16 7.05 -0.93
CA ASN A 136 -4.58 7.10 -0.54
C ASN A 136 -5.13 5.73 -0.14
N ASP A 137 -4.78 4.68 -0.86
CA ASP A 137 -5.27 3.31 -0.61
C ASP A 137 -4.63 2.73 0.67
N ILE A 138 -3.33 2.99 0.89
CA ILE A 138 -2.60 2.55 2.08
C ILE A 138 -3.21 3.14 3.36
N PHE A 139 -3.55 4.43 3.34
CA PHE A 139 -4.13 5.13 4.48
C PHE A 139 -5.66 5.14 4.48
N CYS A 140 -6.32 4.47 3.51
CA CYS A 140 -7.79 4.48 3.36
C CYS A 140 -8.38 5.90 3.30
N GLY A 141 -7.67 6.84 2.72
CA GLY A 141 -8.05 8.24 2.63
C GLY A 141 -7.89 9.03 3.93
N GLU A 142 -7.47 8.40 5.04
CA GLU A 142 -7.32 9.08 6.33
C GLU A 142 -6.18 10.09 6.26
N GLY A 143 -6.47 11.33 6.63
CA GLY A 143 -5.51 12.43 6.64
C GLY A 143 -5.12 12.96 5.25
N ILE A 144 -5.69 12.46 4.15
CA ILE A 144 -5.39 12.91 2.78
C ILE A 144 -6.33 14.06 2.39
N THR A 145 -5.80 15.09 1.73
CA THR A 145 -6.60 16.22 1.20
C THR A 145 -6.79 16.13 -0.32
N LYS A 146 -5.80 15.61 -1.04
CA LYS A 146 -5.83 15.44 -2.50
C LYS A 146 -5.10 14.15 -2.90
N THR A 147 -5.54 13.47 -3.94
CA THR A 147 -4.92 12.23 -4.40
C THR A 147 -4.73 12.22 -5.91
N TYR A 148 -3.62 11.60 -6.34
CA TYR A 148 -3.28 11.38 -7.74
C TYR A 148 -2.95 9.89 -7.93
N HIS A 149 -3.75 9.23 -8.74
CA HIS A 149 -3.44 7.85 -9.13
C HIS A 149 -2.29 7.83 -10.14
N SER A 150 -1.33 6.91 -9.96
CA SER A 150 -0.24 6.70 -10.93
C SER A 150 -0.28 5.29 -11.51
N ASP A 151 -0.04 5.17 -12.81
CA ASP A 151 0.00 3.89 -13.53
C ASP A 151 1.39 3.25 -13.51
N SER A 152 2.43 4.01 -13.15
CA SER A 152 3.83 3.57 -13.07
C SER A 152 4.64 4.52 -12.18
N SER A 153 5.86 4.12 -11.82
CA SER A 153 6.78 4.99 -11.09
C SER A 153 7.16 6.23 -11.89
N VAL A 154 7.34 6.11 -13.21
CA VAL A 154 7.60 7.26 -14.08
C VAL A 154 6.44 8.25 -14.05
N HIS A 155 5.20 7.76 -14.21
CA HIS A 155 4.00 8.62 -14.13
C HIS A 155 3.85 9.28 -12.75
N GLY A 156 4.16 8.56 -11.66
CA GLY A 156 4.19 9.14 -10.32
C GLY A 156 5.20 10.27 -10.16
N MET A 157 6.39 10.13 -10.75
CA MET A 157 7.40 11.19 -10.76
C MET A 157 6.97 12.40 -11.61
N GLU A 158 6.37 12.18 -12.78
CA GLU A 158 5.82 13.26 -13.61
C GLU A 158 4.76 14.06 -12.86
N GLN A 159 3.84 13.38 -12.16
CA GLN A 159 2.83 14.02 -11.33
C GLN A 159 3.48 14.81 -10.17
N THR A 160 4.48 14.26 -9.52
CA THR A 160 5.21 14.92 -8.43
C THR A 160 5.88 16.21 -8.91
N ILE A 161 6.56 16.16 -10.05
CA ILE A 161 7.18 17.34 -10.69
C ILE A 161 6.13 18.41 -11.03
N GLN A 162 4.94 18.02 -11.48
CA GLN A 162 3.86 18.99 -11.73
C GLN A 162 3.31 19.59 -10.43
N ILE A 163 3.15 18.79 -9.38
CA ILE A 163 2.70 19.24 -8.06
C ILE A 163 3.68 20.27 -7.47
N CYS A 164 5.00 20.10 -7.64
CA CYS A 164 5.99 21.09 -7.19
C CYS A 164 5.82 22.46 -7.83
N LYS A 165 5.15 22.55 -8.98
CA LYS A 165 4.84 23.82 -9.66
C LYS A 165 3.56 24.48 -9.14
N GLU A 166 2.73 23.73 -8.41
CA GLU A 166 1.50 24.23 -7.79
C GLU A 166 1.86 25.03 -6.53
N ASP A 167 1.01 25.99 -6.17
CA ASP A 167 1.14 26.71 -4.91
C ASP A 167 0.36 25.99 -3.82
N PHE A 168 1.07 25.22 -2.97
CA PHE A 168 0.49 24.54 -1.81
C PHE A 168 1.45 24.62 -0.61
N ARG A 169 0.92 24.48 0.58
CA ARG A 169 1.71 24.35 1.80
C ARG A 169 1.32 23.07 2.53
N GLY A 170 2.27 22.14 2.63
CA GLY A 170 2.00 20.85 3.26
C GLY A 170 2.91 19.75 2.73
N LEU A 171 2.42 18.52 2.75
CA LEU A 171 3.13 17.31 2.37
C LEU A 171 2.66 16.77 1.02
N CYS A 172 3.58 16.55 0.10
CA CYS A 172 3.37 15.66 -1.05
C CYS A 172 4.01 14.29 -0.74
N PHE A 173 3.19 13.27 -0.51
CA PHE A 173 3.65 11.92 -0.19
C PHE A 173 3.49 11.01 -1.41
N VAL A 174 4.59 10.46 -1.89
CA VAL A 174 4.67 9.74 -3.17
C VAL A 174 5.07 8.28 -2.94
N ASN A 175 4.32 7.36 -3.54
CA ASN A 175 4.66 5.93 -3.57
C ASN A 175 4.95 5.48 -5.02
N LEU A 176 6.19 5.07 -5.27
CA LEU A 176 6.66 4.59 -6.58
C LEU A 176 6.73 3.05 -6.57
N VAL A 177 5.72 2.40 -7.14
CA VAL A 177 5.44 0.98 -6.94
C VAL A 177 6.24 0.00 -7.81
N ASP A 178 6.86 0.45 -8.90
CA ASP A 178 7.45 -0.46 -9.90
C ASP A 178 8.70 -1.18 -9.39
N PHE A 179 9.46 -0.57 -8.49
CA PHE A 179 10.62 -1.19 -7.83
C PHE A 179 10.24 -2.52 -7.18
N ASP A 180 9.13 -2.52 -6.44
CA ASP A 180 8.62 -3.69 -5.76
C ASP A 180 7.85 -4.61 -6.72
N ALA A 181 6.78 -4.09 -7.35
CA ALA A 181 5.80 -4.88 -8.07
C ALA A 181 6.33 -5.48 -9.38
N LEU A 182 7.17 -4.77 -10.12
CA LEU A 182 7.68 -5.23 -11.42
C LEU A 182 9.04 -5.90 -11.33
N TRP A 183 9.90 -5.46 -10.41
CA TRP A 183 11.30 -5.86 -10.40
C TRP A 183 11.70 -6.65 -9.15
N GLY A 184 11.34 -6.19 -7.96
CA GLY A 184 11.67 -6.82 -6.68
C GLY A 184 11.07 -8.22 -6.55
N HIS A 185 9.76 -8.34 -6.53
CA HIS A 185 9.06 -9.63 -6.44
C HIS A 185 9.36 -10.59 -7.59
N ARG A 186 9.71 -10.08 -8.76
CA ARG A 186 10.06 -10.88 -9.94
C ARG A 186 11.53 -11.24 -10.04
N ARG A 187 12.34 -10.81 -9.06
CA ARG A 187 13.80 -11.04 -9.02
C ARG A 187 14.51 -10.64 -10.32
N ASN A 188 14.05 -9.53 -10.89
CA ASN A 188 14.62 -8.98 -12.11
C ASN A 188 15.64 -7.88 -11.79
N VAL A 189 16.89 -8.28 -11.55
CA VAL A 189 17.99 -7.39 -11.16
C VAL A 189 18.25 -6.31 -12.21
N GLU A 190 18.23 -6.68 -13.49
CA GLU A 190 18.46 -5.74 -14.59
C GLU A 190 17.34 -4.70 -14.68
N GLY A 191 16.08 -5.15 -14.54
CA GLY A 191 14.91 -4.27 -14.53
C GLY A 191 14.95 -3.30 -13.35
N TYR A 192 15.34 -3.79 -12.15
CA TYR A 192 15.49 -2.97 -10.95
C TYR A 192 16.57 -1.88 -11.14
N GLY A 193 17.74 -2.24 -11.69
CA GLY A 193 18.81 -1.29 -11.99
C GLY A 193 18.37 -0.21 -13.00
N LYS A 194 17.68 -0.61 -14.07
CA LYS A 194 17.12 0.34 -15.05
C LYS A 194 16.07 1.26 -14.45
N GLU A 195 15.30 0.79 -13.46
CA GLU A 195 14.31 1.62 -12.78
C GLU A 195 14.99 2.68 -11.88
N ILE A 196 16.11 2.33 -11.22
CA ILE A 196 16.95 3.29 -10.49
C ILE A 196 17.46 4.38 -11.44
N GLU A 197 17.98 4.01 -12.63
CA GLU A 197 18.47 4.99 -13.62
C GLU A 197 17.35 5.93 -14.12
N LYS A 198 16.13 5.41 -14.32
CA LYS A 198 14.98 6.25 -14.70
C LYS A 198 14.57 7.17 -13.57
N PHE A 199 14.54 6.66 -12.34
CA PHE A 199 14.24 7.46 -11.16
C PHE A 199 15.25 8.57 -10.97
N ASP A 200 16.56 8.29 -11.05
CA ASP A 200 17.64 9.27 -10.92
C ASP A 200 17.51 10.40 -11.95
N LYS A 201 17.20 10.05 -13.20
CA LYS A 201 16.95 11.04 -14.24
C LYS A 201 15.77 11.98 -13.93
N ASN A 202 14.65 11.41 -13.47
CA ASN A 202 13.47 12.20 -13.08
C ASN A 202 13.73 12.99 -11.78
N LEU A 203 14.51 12.44 -10.86
CA LEU A 203 14.96 13.14 -9.66
C LEU A 203 15.75 14.39 -10.00
N GLY A 204 16.66 14.33 -10.99
CA GLY A 204 17.37 15.52 -11.48
C GLY A 204 16.42 16.64 -11.89
N VAL A 205 15.34 16.31 -12.62
CA VAL A 205 14.31 17.28 -12.99
C VAL A 205 13.56 17.82 -11.77
N LEU A 206 13.20 16.94 -10.83
CA LEU A 206 12.51 17.34 -9.61
C LEU A 206 13.36 18.32 -8.77
N LEU A 207 14.65 18.07 -8.62
CA LEU A 207 15.57 18.93 -7.86
C LEU A 207 15.67 20.35 -8.44
N GLU A 208 15.53 20.52 -9.74
CA GLU A 208 15.48 21.84 -10.38
C GLU A 208 14.22 22.62 -10.01
N GLU A 209 13.08 21.92 -9.91
CA GLU A 209 11.76 22.51 -9.61
C GLU A 209 11.54 22.83 -8.12
N LEU A 210 12.30 22.22 -7.19
CA LEU A 210 12.19 22.50 -5.77
C LEU A 210 12.42 23.99 -5.47
N ARG A 211 11.72 24.52 -4.49
CA ARG A 211 11.89 25.87 -3.94
C ARG A 211 12.96 25.87 -2.85
N GLU A 212 13.36 27.05 -2.38
CA GLU A 212 14.34 27.18 -1.30
C GLU A 212 13.81 26.67 0.06
N ASP A 213 12.49 26.71 0.25
CA ASP A 213 11.79 26.27 1.46
C ASP A 213 11.23 24.83 1.36
N ASP A 214 11.52 24.12 0.27
CA ASP A 214 11.15 22.72 0.16
C ASP A 214 12.19 21.80 0.82
N LEU A 215 11.70 20.79 1.53
CA LEU A 215 12.47 19.66 2.04
C LEU A 215 12.08 18.39 1.30
N LEU A 216 13.00 17.80 0.56
CA LEU A 216 12.83 16.50 -0.08
C LEU A 216 13.37 15.40 0.82
N ILE A 217 12.58 14.37 1.04
CA ILE A 217 13.00 13.11 1.71
C ILE A 217 12.77 11.96 0.76
N LEU A 218 13.81 11.15 0.54
CA LEU A 218 13.76 9.91 -0.21
C LEU A 218 14.01 8.74 0.74
N THR A 219 13.11 7.76 0.70
CA THR A 219 13.21 6.55 1.53
C THR A 219 12.54 5.37 0.83
N ALA A 220 12.51 4.22 1.47
CA ALA A 220 11.68 3.09 1.08
C ALA A 220 10.86 2.62 2.29
N ASP A 221 9.74 1.95 2.04
CA ASP A 221 8.85 1.37 3.05
C ASP A 221 9.35 0.00 3.55
N HIS A 222 10.10 -0.73 2.72
CA HIS A 222 10.74 -2.01 3.05
C HIS A 222 11.87 -2.33 2.06
N GLY A 223 12.65 -3.37 2.36
CA GLY A 223 13.60 -3.98 1.44
C GLY A 223 12.92 -4.92 0.44
N ASN A 224 13.43 -5.01 -0.76
CA ASN A 224 13.08 -6.04 -1.72
C ASN A 224 14.26 -6.31 -2.67
N ASP A 225 15.28 -7.03 -2.16
CA ASP A 225 16.50 -7.35 -2.90
C ASP A 225 16.17 -8.29 -4.07
N PRO A 226 16.33 -7.84 -5.33
CA PRO A 226 16.04 -8.66 -6.50
C PRO A 226 17.05 -9.81 -6.71
N THR A 227 18.13 -9.88 -5.92
CA THR A 227 19.11 -10.98 -5.97
C THR A 227 18.81 -12.08 -4.96
N TYR A 228 17.90 -11.83 -4.00
CA TYR A 228 17.55 -12.79 -2.97
C TYR A 228 16.67 -13.93 -3.50
N SER A 229 16.65 -15.06 -2.78
CA SER A 229 15.81 -16.21 -3.12
C SER A 229 14.35 -16.00 -2.69
N GLY A 230 13.41 -16.64 -3.40
CA GLY A 230 11.97 -16.50 -3.12
C GLY A 230 11.36 -15.24 -3.71
N THR A 231 10.13 -14.90 -3.34
CA THR A 231 9.35 -13.79 -3.87
C THR A 231 8.94 -12.77 -2.82
N ASP A 232 9.29 -13.01 -1.55
CA ASP A 232 8.90 -12.15 -0.43
C ASP A 232 9.84 -10.93 -0.33
N HIS A 233 9.38 -9.92 0.41
CA HIS A 233 10.22 -8.78 0.79
C HIS A 233 11.44 -9.22 1.60
N THR A 234 12.50 -8.44 1.54
CA THR A 234 13.74 -8.68 2.26
C THR A 234 13.94 -7.65 3.38
N ARG A 235 14.89 -7.87 4.29
CA ARG A 235 15.00 -7.10 5.56
C ARG A 235 16.29 -6.28 5.63
N GLU A 236 16.53 -5.50 4.61
CA GLU A 236 17.62 -4.53 4.63
C GLU A 236 17.17 -3.26 5.39
N TYR A 237 18.14 -2.52 5.91
CA TYR A 237 17.93 -1.12 6.24
C TYR A 237 17.53 -0.36 4.99
N VAL A 238 16.49 0.43 5.09
CA VAL A 238 16.05 1.28 3.97
C VAL A 238 16.90 2.54 3.91
N PRO A 239 17.12 3.13 2.72
CA PRO A 239 17.82 4.39 2.58
C PRO A 239 17.00 5.53 3.21
N PHE A 240 17.70 6.52 3.73
CA PHE A 240 17.14 7.82 4.06
C PHE A 240 18.05 8.90 3.49
N LEU A 241 17.52 9.71 2.59
CA LEU A 241 18.22 10.82 1.97
C LEU A 241 17.36 12.07 2.14
N ALA A 242 17.94 13.16 2.64
CA ALA A 242 17.27 14.43 2.75
C ALA A 242 18.02 15.51 1.96
N TYR A 243 17.28 16.40 1.33
CA TYR A 243 17.83 17.49 0.55
C TYR A 243 16.93 18.74 0.63
N SER A 244 17.56 19.90 0.78
CA SER A 244 16.96 21.19 0.53
C SER A 244 17.99 22.11 -0.14
N LYS A 245 17.55 23.06 -0.95
CA LYS A 245 18.44 24.08 -1.55
C LYS A 245 19.15 24.95 -0.53
N THR A 246 18.65 25.00 0.70
CA THR A 246 19.25 25.79 1.81
C THR A 246 20.25 25.01 2.63
N MET A 247 20.38 23.69 2.44
CA MET A 247 21.42 22.89 3.11
C MET A 247 22.81 23.31 2.64
N LYS A 248 23.66 23.71 3.60
CA LYS A 248 25.01 24.24 3.32
C LYS A 248 26.06 23.16 3.18
N GLU A 249 25.90 22.08 3.90
CA GLU A 249 26.84 20.96 3.97
C GLU A 249 26.11 19.64 3.93
N GLY A 250 26.69 18.64 3.27
CA GLY A 250 26.23 17.28 3.33
C GLY A 250 26.83 16.54 4.52
N GLY A 251 26.14 15.54 5.03
CA GLY A 251 26.61 14.73 6.15
C GLY A 251 26.00 13.33 6.13
N ALA A 252 26.45 12.49 7.06
CA ALA A 252 25.86 11.18 7.30
C ALA A 252 25.11 11.20 8.62
N LEU A 253 23.92 10.61 8.63
CA LEU A 253 23.11 10.38 9.82
C LEU A 253 23.36 8.99 10.38
N GLU A 254 23.22 8.83 11.69
CA GLU A 254 23.13 7.50 12.29
C GLU A 254 21.82 6.84 11.94
N ASN A 255 21.79 5.50 12.01
CA ASN A 255 20.57 4.74 11.77
C ASN A 255 19.53 5.04 12.85
N GLU A 256 18.29 5.15 12.44
CA GLU A 256 17.15 5.29 13.34
C GLU A 256 16.40 3.96 13.48
N ASP A 257 15.78 3.73 14.64
CA ASP A 257 15.13 2.46 14.95
C ASP A 257 13.69 2.36 14.46
N THR A 258 13.12 3.45 13.94
CA THR A 258 11.72 3.51 13.53
C THR A 258 11.48 4.45 12.36
N PHE A 259 10.58 4.07 11.45
CA PHE A 259 10.08 4.95 10.38
C PHE A 259 9.32 6.18 10.89
N SER A 260 8.84 6.14 12.14
CA SER A 260 8.07 7.23 12.74
C SER A 260 8.86 8.55 12.83
N VAL A 261 10.19 8.50 12.75
CA VAL A 261 11.03 9.72 12.70
C VAL A 261 10.72 10.58 11.47
N ILE A 262 10.33 9.96 10.35
CA ILE A 262 9.97 10.69 9.12
C ILE A 262 8.71 11.52 9.36
N GLY A 263 7.63 10.88 9.84
CA GLY A 263 6.39 11.58 10.15
C GLY A 263 6.55 12.67 11.22
N ALA A 264 7.34 12.38 12.25
CA ALA A 264 7.64 13.35 13.31
C ALA A 264 8.43 14.56 12.76
N SER A 265 9.43 14.34 11.91
CA SER A 265 10.22 15.42 11.30
C SER A 265 9.40 16.25 10.32
N VAL A 266 8.50 15.61 9.56
CA VAL A 266 7.57 16.34 8.67
C VAL A 266 6.62 17.20 9.49
N ALA A 267 6.05 16.69 10.58
CA ALA A 267 5.16 17.46 11.43
C ALA A 267 5.91 18.66 12.10
N ASP A 268 7.11 18.40 12.60
CA ASP A 268 7.97 19.42 13.21
C ASP A 268 8.35 20.54 12.23
N ASN A 269 8.63 20.20 10.96
CA ASN A 269 8.90 21.18 9.90
C ASN A 269 7.74 22.17 9.65
N PHE A 270 6.54 21.82 10.07
CA PHE A 270 5.35 22.68 9.98
C PHE A 270 4.86 23.20 11.35
N ASP A 271 5.64 23.05 12.43
CA ASP A 271 5.23 23.35 13.80
C ASP A 271 3.94 22.64 14.23
N VAL A 272 3.71 21.42 13.72
CA VAL A 272 2.54 20.62 14.03
C VAL A 272 2.87 19.55 15.06
N LYS A 273 2.09 19.51 16.14
CA LYS A 273 2.26 18.49 17.18
C LYS A 273 1.79 17.13 16.66
N MET A 274 2.65 16.11 16.79
CA MET A 274 2.28 14.73 16.51
C MET A 274 1.18 14.22 17.45
N PRO A 275 0.33 13.28 17.00
CA PRO A 275 -0.63 12.60 17.87
C PRO A 275 0.08 11.93 19.06
N GLU A 276 -0.57 11.93 20.23
CA GLU A 276 0.06 11.48 21.50
C GLU A 276 0.49 10.00 21.49
N GLU A 277 -0.17 9.18 20.67
CA GLU A 277 0.12 7.74 20.57
C GLU A 277 1.28 7.40 19.65
N THR A 278 1.90 8.38 19.00
CA THR A 278 3.03 8.15 18.08
C THR A 278 4.35 8.01 18.83
N ILE A 279 5.20 7.11 18.34
CA ILE A 279 6.50 6.76 19.00
C ILE A 279 7.69 7.49 18.37
N GLY A 280 7.49 8.21 17.25
CA GLY A 280 8.57 8.89 16.55
C GLY A 280 9.05 10.16 17.25
N HIS A 281 10.29 10.50 17.02
CA HIS A 281 10.89 11.78 17.38
C HIS A 281 11.39 12.49 16.11
N SER A 282 11.42 13.80 16.14
CA SER A 282 11.95 14.59 15.02
C SER A 282 13.47 14.50 14.94
N ILE A 283 13.95 14.39 13.72
CA ILE A 283 15.38 14.52 13.39
C ILE A 283 15.64 15.77 12.53
N LEU A 284 14.67 16.70 12.48
CA LEU A 284 14.75 17.89 11.63
C LEU A 284 16.01 18.75 11.94
N GLU A 285 16.35 18.91 13.22
CA GLU A 285 17.56 19.64 13.63
C GLU A 285 18.86 19.05 13.07
N LYS A 286 18.87 17.76 12.72
CA LYS A 286 20.02 17.08 12.11
C LYS A 286 20.06 17.31 10.59
N LEU A 287 19.00 17.82 9.99
CA LEU A 287 18.85 18.04 8.55
C LEU A 287 19.09 19.49 8.11
N CYS A 288 19.13 20.42 9.05
CA CYS A 288 19.22 21.87 8.80
C CYS A 288 20.56 22.46 9.21
#